data_59514af2ddf24f1da4e155941f36ab58
#
_entry.id   59514af2ddf24f1da4e155941f36ab58
#
_cell.length_a   1.000
_cell.length_b   1.000
_cell.length_c   1.000
_cell.angle_alpha   90.00
_cell.angle_beta   90.00
_cell.angle_gamma   90.00
#
_symmetry.space_group_name_H-M   'P 1'
#
loop_
_entity.id
_entity.type
_entity.pdbx_description
1 polymer ?
#
loop_
_entity_poly.entity_id
_entity_poly.type
_entity_poly.pdbx_seq_one_letter_code
_entity_poly.pdbx_strand_id
1 'polypeptide(L)'
;MINTLLATAPTLLKSHPLDSSAPNLPTDFKSVPITKGQKVIYKWLKLKGSHYLIEVDSPIDGRFNWYAFRGHFDGTGIESPVVRKDQCEAVFGRAITDRQFQALDRCLKRFDITTIPRVRHFLAQIAHESGGLRWMVELASGTAYEGRRDLGNIFAGDGRRFRGVDALQMTGRANYQAFADFVGDQRVMEGWQYVRDNYLFLPSGFWWYRNKMNALIDRGATVKQVTRRVNGGFNALEDRIRYYEKALQVI
;
A
#
# COMPACT_ATOMS: atom_id res chain seq x y z
N MET A 1 1.88 11.67 1.56
CA MET A 1 2.18 12.18 2.92
C MET A 1 3.13 11.22 3.61
N ILE A 2 4.08 11.73 4.35
CA ILE A 2 5.06 10.94 5.10
C ILE A 2 4.45 10.70 6.48
N ASN A 3 4.25 9.43 6.87
CA ASN A 3 3.75 9.10 8.19
C ASN A 3 4.80 9.43 9.24
N THR A 4 4.45 10.19 10.26
CA THR A 4 5.36 10.57 11.34
C THR A 4 4.74 10.39 12.71
N LEU A 5 5.54 9.94 13.67
CA LEU A 5 5.28 10.08 15.10
C LEU A 5 6.10 11.27 15.61
N LEU A 6 5.48 12.21 16.31
CA LEU A 6 6.16 13.33 16.95
C LEU A 6 6.41 12.98 18.43
N ALA A 7 7.65 13.00 18.87
CA ALA A 7 7.96 12.78 20.27
C ALA A 7 7.54 14.00 21.12
N THR A 8 6.68 13.77 22.10
CA THR A 8 6.16 14.79 23.05
C THR A 8 7.04 14.91 24.30
N ALA A 9 7.86 13.89 24.55
CA ALA A 9 8.84 13.83 25.65
C ALA A 9 10.11 13.13 25.16
N PRO A 10 11.26 13.29 25.84
CA PRO A 10 12.43 12.45 25.62
C PRO A 10 12.06 10.96 25.84
N THR A 11 12.45 10.11 24.90
CA THR A 11 12.03 8.68 24.92
C THR A 11 13.04 7.81 24.18
N LEU A 12 12.73 6.52 24.07
CA LEU A 12 13.53 5.53 23.35
C LEU A 12 12.68 4.82 22.31
N LEU A 13 13.21 4.60 21.10
CA LEU A 13 12.81 3.47 20.27
C LEU A 13 13.50 2.22 20.80
N LYS A 14 12.78 1.12 20.91
CA LYS A 14 13.28 -0.13 21.53
C LYS A 14 13.10 -1.31 20.60
N SER A 15 14.01 -2.26 20.64
CA SER A 15 13.90 -3.51 19.88
C SER A 15 12.81 -4.45 20.41
N HIS A 16 12.42 -4.27 21.69
CA HIS A 16 11.38 -5.05 22.38
C HIS A 16 10.42 -4.13 23.14
N PRO A 17 9.15 -4.52 23.35
CA PRO A 17 8.15 -3.71 24.06
C PRO A 17 8.31 -3.80 25.60
N LEU A 18 9.53 -3.70 26.08
CA LEU A 18 9.90 -3.82 27.49
C LEU A 18 10.25 -2.46 28.10
N ASP A 19 10.18 -2.37 29.42
CA ASP A 19 10.76 -1.24 30.12
C ASP A 19 12.28 -1.31 29.98
N SER A 20 12.91 -0.20 29.63
CA SER A 20 14.37 -0.12 29.46
C SER A 20 15.14 -0.23 30.78
N SER A 21 14.46 -0.10 31.91
CA SER A 21 15.01 -0.30 33.27
C SER A 21 14.75 -1.71 33.82
N ALA A 22 14.11 -2.61 33.05
CA ALA A 22 13.85 -3.96 33.49
C ALA A 22 15.15 -4.73 33.81
N PRO A 23 15.21 -5.50 34.89
CA PRO A 23 16.46 -6.13 35.35
C PRO A 23 16.97 -7.26 34.44
N ASN A 24 16.12 -7.83 33.58
CA ASN A 24 16.45 -8.95 32.70
C ASN A 24 16.10 -8.62 31.25
N LEU A 25 16.79 -7.65 30.65
CA LEU A 25 16.63 -7.35 29.23
C LEU A 25 17.22 -8.48 28.36
N PRO A 26 16.61 -8.79 27.20
CA PRO A 26 17.19 -9.71 26.23
C PRO A 26 18.60 -9.28 25.83
N THR A 27 19.47 -10.24 25.53
CA THR A 27 20.88 -9.97 25.14
C THR A 27 20.98 -9.17 23.83
N ASP A 28 19.95 -9.22 22.99
CA ASP A 28 19.83 -8.46 21.74
C ASP A 28 19.01 -7.18 21.89
N PHE A 29 18.70 -6.76 23.14
CA PHE A 29 17.98 -5.52 23.39
C PHE A 29 18.77 -4.32 22.90
N LYS A 30 18.13 -3.54 22.03
CA LYS A 30 18.67 -2.27 21.52
C LYS A 30 17.68 -1.15 21.81
N SER A 31 18.21 0.03 22.03
CA SER A 31 17.43 1.25 22.16
C SER A 31 18.12 2.44 21.49
N VAL A 32 17.30 3.34 20.92
CA VAL A 32 17.76 4.56 20.28
C VAL A 32 17.06 5.74 20.93
N PRO A 33 17.81 6.72 21.47
CA PRO A 33 17.22 7.90 22.09
C PRO A 33 16.54 8.79 21.05
N ILE A 34 15.36 9.27 21.42
CA ILE A 34 14.56 10.22 20.63
C ILE A 34 14.33 11.44 21.53
N THR A 35 14.66 12.61 21.03
CA THR A 35 14.46 13.87 21.75
C THR A 35 13.05 14.39 21.58
N LYS A 36 12.55 15.18 22.55
CA LYS A 36 11.28 15.89 22.42
C LYS A 36 11.28 16.76 21.15
N GLY A 37 10.21 16.70 20.38
CA GLY A 37 10.05 17.40 19.11
C GLY A 37 10.66 16.66 17.90
N GLN A 38 11.40 15.58 18.11
CA GLN A 38 11.91 14.77 17.01
C GLN A 38 10.77 13.97 16.34
N LYS A 39 10.82 13.93 15.00
CA LYS A 39 9.89 13.15 14.18
C LYS A 39 10.50 11.80 13.83
N VAL A 40 9.74 10.73 14.02
CA VAL A 40 10.08 9.37 13.56
C VAL A 40 9.24 9.07 12.34
N ILE A 41 9.88 8.90 11.19
CA ILE A 41 9.22 8.54 9.93
C ILE A 41 9.02 7.03 9.88
N TYR A 42 7.80 6.59 9.53
CA TYR A 42 7.49 5.17 9.48
C TYR A 42 6.68 4.79 8.23
N LYS A 43 6.86 3.55 7.78
CA LYS A 43 6.11 2.93 6.67
C LYS A 43 4.78 2.37 7.16
N TRP A 44 4.79 1.69 8.30
CA TRP A 44 3.58 1.17 8.93
C TRP A 44 3.71 1.17 10.46
N LEU A 45 2.56 1.08 11.14
CA LEU A 45 2.45 1.10 12.59
C LEU A 45 1.37 0.13 13.04
N LYS A 46 1.64 -0.58 14.15
CA LYS A 46 0.66 -1.44 14.84
C LYS A 46 0.69 -1.19 16.33
N LEU A 47 -0.49 -1.15 16.94
CA LEU A 47 -0.60 -1.06 18.39
C LEU A 47 -0.26 -2.40 19.03
N LYS A 48 0.66 -2.41 20.00
CA LYS A 48 1.10 -3.56 20.80
C LYS A 48 1.12 -3.17 22.27
N GLY A 49 -0.01 -3.38 22.97
CA GLY A 49 -0.17 -2.94 24.36
C GLY A 49 0.04 -1.43 24.50
N SER A 50 0.98 -1.03 25.34
CA SER A 50 1.36 0.38 25.55
C SER A 50 2.33 0.94 24.51
N HIS A 51 2.70 0.19 23.48
CA HIS A 51 3.67 0.59 22.46
C HIS A 51 3.07 0.59 21.07
N TYR A 52 3.60 1.45 20.21
CA TYR A 52 3.52 1.31 18.76
C TYR A 52 4.67 0.43 18.29
N LEU A 53 4.40 -0.65 17.58
CA LEU A 53 5.37 -1.33 16.74
C LEU A 53 5.36 -0.61 15.39
N ILE A 54 6.49 -0.07 14.98
CA ILE A 54 6.66 0.68 13.73
C ILE A 54 7.72 0.03 12.84
N GLU A 55 7.53 0.10 11.53
CA GLU A 55 8.59 -0.12 10.54
C GLU A 55 9.03 1.25 10.02
N VAL A 56 10.26 1.65 10.33
CA VAL A 56 10.83 2.93 9.88
C VAL A 56 11.16 2.90 8.39
N ASP A 57 11.15 4.07 7.76
CA ASP A 57 11.41 4.20 6.33
C ASP A 57 12.86 3.86 5.97
N SER A 58 13.79 4.29 6.78
CA SER A 58 15.22 3.97 6.67
C SER A 58 15.69 3.27 7.95
N PRO A 59 16.62 2.30 7.87
CA PRO A 59 17.03 1.56 9.05
C PRO A 59 17.72 2.48 10.07
N ILE A 60 17.34 2.34 11.33
CA ILE A 60 18.00 2.97 12.47
C ILE A 60 18.81 1.89 13.15
N ASP A 61 20.12 2.10 13.35
CA ASP A 61 21.05 1.10 13.89
C ASP A 61 20.90 -0.29 13.19
N GLY A 62 20.76 -0.28 11.85
CA GLY A 62 20.61 -1.49 11.04
C GLY A 62 19.26 -2.20 11.17
N ARG A 63 18.29 -1.65 11.89
CA ARG A 63 17.00 -2.28 12.17
C ARG A 63 15.85 -1.42 11.62
N PHE A 64 14.86 -2.06 11.01
CA PHE A 64 13.66 -1.40 10.50
C PHE A 64 12.50 -1.39 11.50
N ASN A 65 12.39 -2.40 12.38
CA ASN A 65 11.26 -2.55 13.29
C ASN A 65 11.62 -2.10 14.70
N TRP A 66 10.80 -1.21 15.25
CA TRP A 66 11.01 -0.61 16.56
C TRP A 66 9.72 -0.50 17.36
N TYR A 67 9.83 -0.54 18.68
CA TYR A 67 8.75 -0.23 19.60
C TYR A 67 8.91 1.19 20.14
N ALA A 68 7.86 2.00 20.00
CA ALA A 68 7.77 3.36 20.51
C ALA A 68 6.72 3.40 21.62
N PHE A 69 7.06 3.86 22.83
CA PHE A 69 6.09 3.95 23.92
C PHE A 69 5.03 4.99 23.60
N ARG A 70 3.77 4.58 23.53
CA ARG A 70 2.65 5.38 23.03
C ARG A 70 2.47 6.69 23.80
N GLY A 71 2.70 6.69 25.14
CA GLY A 71 2.55 7.86 25.99
C GLY A 71 3.53 8.99 25.72
N HIS A 72 4.61 8.72 24.98
CA HIS A 72 5.64 9.71 24.67
C HIS A 72 5.63 10.19 23.22
N PHE A 73 4.61 9.78 22.46
CA PHE A 73 4.45 10.24 21.08
C PHE A 73 3.06 10.81 20.87
N ASP A 74 3.00 11.93 20.18
CA ASP A 74 1.75 12.47 19.69
C ASP A 74 1.25 11.62 18.55
N GLY A 75 0.10 10.96 18.78
CA GLY A 75 -0.59 10.15 17.77
C GLY A 75 -1.44 10.99 16.80
N THR A 76 -1.33 12.32 16.80
CA THR A 76 -2.13 13.18 15.91
C THR A 76 -1.84 12.95 14.42
N GLY A 77 -0.71 12.28 14.09
CA GLY A 77 -0.43 11.79 12.74
C GLY A 77 -1.06 10.44 12.40
N ILE A 78 -1.71 9.77 13.37
CA ILE A 78 -2.44 8.51 13.14
C ILE A 78 -3.87 8.88 12.79
N GLU A 79 -4.07 9.26 11.53
CA GLU A 79 -5.42 9.44 11.00
C GLU A 79 -6.20 8.13 11.08
N SER A 80 -7.48 8.21 11.41
CA SER A 80 -8.37 7.06 11.29
C SER A 80 -8.29 6.49 9.88
N PRO A 81 -8.27 5.16 9.73
CA PRO A 81 -8.27 4.56 8.40
C PRO A 81 -9.55 4.90 7.66
N VAL A 82 -9.47 5.00 6.34
CA VAL A 82 -10.62 5.28 5.45
C VAL A 82 -11.69 4.20 5.59
N VAL A 83 -11.24 2.95 5.77
CA VAL A 83 -12.08 1.77 6.03
C VAL A 83 -11.41 0.91 7.09
N ARG A 84 -12.18 0.11 7.80
CA ARG A 84 -11.63 -0.84 8.77
C ARG A 84 -11.01 -2.05 8.08
N LYS A 85 -10.07 -2.69 8.77
CA LYS A 85 -9.37 -3.88 8.26
C LYS A 85 -10.32 -5.04 8.00
N ASP A 86 -11.25 -5.30 8.93
CA ASP A 86 -12.25 -6.35 8.82
C ASP A 86 -13.18 -6.16 7.60
N GLN A 87 -13.52 -4.91 7.25
CA GLN A 87 -14.28 -4.59 6.04
C GLN A 87 -13.48 -4.94 4.78
N CYS A 88 -12.19 -4.60 4.73
CA CYS A 88 -11.33 -4.99 3.62
C CYS A 88 -11.21 -6.51 3.47
N GLU A 89 -11.02 -7.23 4.59
CA GLU A 89 -10.94 -8.68 4.62
C GLU A 89 -12.21 -9.36 4.14
N ALA A 90 -13.37 -8.82 4.51
CA ALA A 90 -14.67 -9.29 4.03
C ALA A 90 -14.83 -9.13 2.51
N VAL A 91 -14.44 -7.97 1.95
CA VAL A 91 -14.46 -7.74 0.50
C VAL A 91 -13.52 -8.69 -0.21
N PHE A 92 -12.26 -8.82 0.23
CA PHE A 92 -11.26 -9.67 -0.42
C PHE A 92 -11.52 -11.17 -0.21
N GLY A 93 -12.33 -11.53 0.78
CA GLY A 93 -12.61 -12.92 1.15
C GLY A 93 -11.42 -13.64 1.77
N ARG A 94 -10.50 -12.88 2.41
CA ARG A 94 -9.31 -13.40 3.09
C ARG A 94 -8.74 -12.41 4.10
N ALA A 95 -8.02 -12.93 5.09
CA ALA A 95 -7.22 -12.12 6.00
C ALA A 95 -6.09 -11.39 5.25
N ILE A 96 -5.81 -10.17 5.66
CA ILE A 96 -4.69 -9.37 5.20
C ILE A 96 -3.77 -9.00 6.36
N THR A 97 -2.47 -8.86 6.07
CA THR A 97 -1.51 -8.42 7.08
C THR A 97 -1.72 -6.95 7.44
N ASP A 98 -1.25 -6.54 8.62
CA ASP A 98 -1.31 -5.12 9.01
C ASP A 98 -0.51 -4.24 8.04
N ARG A 99 0.60 -4.75 7.50
CA ARG A 99 1.38 -4.06 6.45
C ARG A 99 0.56 -3.83 5.19
N GLN A 100 -0.17 -4.84 4.73
CA GLN A 100 -1.07 -4.71 3.57
C GLN A 100 -2.19 -3.71 3.85
N PHE A 101 -2.83 -3.82 5.00
CA PHE A 101 -3.91 -2.91 5.38
C PHE A 101 -3.46 -1.44 5.41
N GLN A 102 -2.34 -1.15 6.06
CA GLN A 102 -1.82 0.21 6.13
C GLN A 102 -1.32 0.73 4.78
N ALA A 103 -0.74 -0.14 3.95
CA ALA A 103 -0.37 0.23 2.59
C ALA A 103 -1.61 0.59 1.75
N LEU A 104 -2.70 -0.17 1.91
CA LEU A 104 -3.98 0.12 1.28
C LEU A 104 -4.57 1.45 1.76
N ASP A 105 -4.61 1.68 3.07
CA ASP A 105 -5.12 2.93 3.65
C ASP A 105 -4.32 4.15 3.17
N ARG A 106 -2.99 4.05 3.12
CA ARG A 106 -2.14 5.11 2.53
C ARG A 106 -2.46 5.36 1.06
N CYS A 107 -2.71 4.30 0.29
CA CYS A 107 -3.11 4.41 -1.11
C CYS A 107 -4.45 5.14 -1.22
N LEU A 108 -5.45 4.74 -0.45
CA LEU A 108 -6.78 5.36 -0.46
C LEU A 108 -6.70 6.86 -0.16
N LYS A 109 -5.96 7.24 0.89
CA LYS A 109 -5.76 8.64 1.28
C LYS A 109 -4.99 9.43 0.22
N ARG A 110 -3.88 8.89 -0.28
CA ARG A 110 -3.03 9.58 -1.25
C ARG A 110 -3.76 9.94 -2.55
N PHE A 111 -4.68 9.08 -2.98
CA PHE A 111 -5.40 9.25 -4.23
C PHE A 111 -6.84 9.72 -4.03
N ASP A 112 -7.18 10.23 -2.83
CA ASP A 112 -8.51 10.73 -2.49
C ASP A 112 -9.63 9.71 -2.79
N ILE A 113 -9.35 8.43 -2.54
CA ILE A 113 -10.34 7.34 -2.62
C ILE A 113 -11.01 7.23 -1.24
N THR A 114 -11.67 8.30 -0.78
CA THR A 114 -12.07 8.46 0.62
C THR A 114 -13.58 8.47 0.83
N THR A 115 -14.37 8.62 -0.23
CA THR A 115 -15.82 8.50 -0.14
C THR A 115 -16.25 7.04 -0.25
N ILE A 116 -17.36 6.70 0.40
CA ILE A 116 -17.92 5.32 0.38
C ILE A 116 -18.04 4.77 -1.04
N PRO A 117 -18.64 5.46 -2.02
CA PRO A 117 -18.73 4.95 -3.39
C PRO A 117 -17.36 4.70 -4.03
N ARG A 118 -16.40 5.62 -3.87
CA ARG A 118 -15.05 5.47 -4.42
C ARG A 118 -14.35 4.25 -3.85
N VAL A 119 -14.42 4.06 -2.52
CA VAL A 119 -13.82 2.92 -1.84
C VAL A 119 -14.42 1.60 -2.31
N ARG A 120 -15.75 1.50 -2.33
CA ARG A 120 -16.46 0.29 -2.79
C ARG A 120 -16.04 -0.13 -4.19
N HIS A 121 -16.01 0.81 -5.12
CA HIS A 121 -15.58 0.55 -6.49
C HIS A 121 -14.09 0.17 -6.57
N PHE A 122 -13.21 0.89 -5.88
CA PHE A 122 -11.78 0.58 -5.90
C PHE A 122 -11.51 -0.82 -5.36
N LEU A 123 -12.04 -1.14 -4.17
CA LEU A 123 -11.84 -2.46 -3.55
C LEU A 123 -12.41 -3.58 -4.43
N ALA A 124 -13.59 -3.40 -5.02
CA ALA A 124 -14.17 -4.41 -5.90
C ALA A 124 -13.30 -4.68 -7.15
N GLN A 125 -12.74 -3.64 -7.76
CA GLN A 125 -11.90 -3.81 -8.95
C GLN A 125 -10.57 -4.47 -8.59
N ILE A 126 -9.85 -4.00 -7.56
CA ILE A 126 -8.58 -4.60 -7.18
C ILE A 126 -8.77 -6.03 -6.64
N ALA A 127 -9.89 -6.34 -5.98
CA ALA A 127 -10.21 -7.68 -5.54
C ALA A 127 -10.35 -8.64 -6.72
N HIS A 128 -11.07 -8.25 -7.75
CA HIS A 128 -11.21 -9.05 -8.97
C HIS A 128 -9.85 -9.25 -9.66
N GLU A 129 -9.16 -8.16 -10.00
CA GLU A 129 -7.91 -8.17 -10.77
C GLU A 129 -6.78 -8.98 -10.10
N SER A 130 -6.79 -9.04 -8.77
CA SER A 130 -5.76 -9.74 -7.99
C SER A 130 -6.24 -11.08 -7.39
N GLY A 131 -7.46 -11.53 -7.69
CA GLY A 131 -8.05 -12.73 -7.08
C GLY A 131 -8.13 -12.63 -5.55
N GLY A 132 -8.59 -11.49 -5.03
CA GLY A 132 -8.63 -11.21 -3.60
C GLY A 132 -7.23 -11.02 -3.00
N LEU A 133 -6.36 -10.32 -3.69
CA LEU A 133 -4.94 -10.06 -3.32
C LEU A 133 -4.03 -11.30 -3.31
N ARG A 134 -4.39 -12.37 -4.02
CA ARG A 134 -3.52 -13.55 -4.20
C ARG A 134 -2.42 -13.28 -5.22
N TRP A 135 -2.74 -12.54 -6.26
CA TRP A 135 -1.91 -12.33 -7.44
C TRP A 135 -1.50 -10.87 -7.56
N MET A 136 -0.58 -10.44 -6.70
CA MET A 136 -0.03 -9.08 -6.70
C MET A 136 1.18 -8.93 -7.64
N VAL A 137 1.61 -10.02 -8.26
CA VAL A 137 2.63 -10.06 -9.30
C VAL A 137 2.16 -11.04 -10.36
N GLU A 138 2.35 -10.68 -11.61
CA GLU A 138 2.06 -11.55 -12.74
C GLU A 138 2.82 -12.87 -12.64
N LEU A 139 2.10 -13.99 -12.81
CA LEU A 139 2.70 -15.33 -12.74
C LEU A 139 3.59 -15.62 -13.95
N ALA A 140 3.23 -15.10 -15.12
CA ALA A 140 4.02 -15.24 -16.32
C ALA A 140 5.37 -14.51 -16.17
N SER A 141 6.39 -14.99 -16.87
CA SER A 141 7.76 -14.44 -16.81
C SER A 141 7.88 -13.01 -17.35
N GLY A 142 6.89 -12.53 -18.09
CA GLY A 142 6.92 -11.25 -18.79
C GLY A 142 7.64 -11.28 -20.14
N THR A 143 8.16 -12.45 -20.59
CA THR A 143 8.85 -12.55 -21.89
C THR A 143 7.95 -12.17 -23.07
N ALA A 144 6.65 -12.37 -22.97
CA ALA A 144 5.69 -11.95 -24.00
C ALA A 144 5.64 -10.42 -24.20
N TYR A 145 6.18 -9.65 -23.27
CA TYR A 145 6.26 -8.19 -23.36
C TYR A 145 7.59 -7.69 -23.92
N GLU A 146 8.50 -8.59 -24.27
CA GLU A 146 9.79 -8.22 -24.84
C GLU A 146 9.59 -7.51 -26.19
N GLY A 147 10.24 -6.36 -26.38
CA GLY A 147 10.14 -5.56 -27.60
C GLY A 147 8.77 -4.88 -27.82
N ARG A 148 7.83 -4.95 -26.88
CA ARG A 148 6.51 -4.30 -26.95
C ARG A 148 6.64 -2.78 -26.86
N ARG A 149 6.76 -2.13 -28.01
CA ARG A 149 6.93 -0.66 -28.10
C ARG A 149 5.74 0.13 -27.56
N ASP A 150 4.54 -0.41 -27.65
CA ASP A 150 3.31 0.16 -27.07
C ASP A 150 3.34 0.21 -25.53
N LEU A 151 4.15 -0.66 -24.89
CA LEU A 151 4.45 -0.65 -23.46
C LEU A 151 5.74 0.13 -23.12
N GLY A 152 6.43 0.68 -24.13
CA GLY A 152 7.73 1.33 -23.98
C GLY A 152 8.88 0.36 -23.75
N ASN A 153 8.69 -0.95 -23.95
CA ASN A 153 9.71 -1.98 -23.79
C ASN A 153 10.59 -2.00 -25.05
N ILE A 154 11.69 -1.27 -25.03
CA ILE A 154 12.58 -1.05 -26.18
C ILE A 154 13.99 -1.61 -25.97
N PHE A 155 14.33 -1.99 -24.74
CA PHE A 155 15.64 -2.57 -24.40
C PHE A 155 15.51 -4.06 -24.06
N ALA A 156 16.57 -4.82 -24.32
CA ALA A 156 16.61 -6.24 -23.97
C ALA A 156 16.40 -6.44 -22.46
N GLY A 157 15.51 -7.37 -22.12
CA GLY A 157 15.14 -7.69 -20.74
C GLY A 157 14.00 -6.86 -20.16
N ASP A 158 13.48 -5.88 -20.89
CA ASP A 158 12.40 -5.02 -20.42
C ASP A 158 11.12 -5.81 -20.10
N GLY A 159 10.79 -6.79 -20.93
CA GLY A 159 9.60 -7.60 -20.74
C GLY A 159 9.57 -8.26 -19.37
N ARG A 160 10.67 -8.88 -18.96
CA ARG A 160 10.81 -9.54 -17.65
C ARG A 160 10.92 -8.54 -16.50
N ARG A 161 11.66 -7.43 -16.70
CA ARG A 161 11.89 -6.41 -15.70
C ARG A 161 10.62 -5.66 -15.33
N PHE A 162 9.82 -5.31 -16.33
CA PHE A 162 8.62 -4.48 -16.18
C PHE A 162 7.33 -5.28 -16.39
N ARG A 163 7.32 -6.56 -16.00
CA ARG A 163 6.10 -7.36 -16.00
C ARG A 163 5.08 -6.83 -15.00
N GLY A 164 3.86 -7.36 -15.07
CA GLY A 164 2.74 -6.92 -14.24
C GLY A 164 3.02 -7.01 -12.75
N VAL A 165 2.77 -5.91 -12.04
CA VAL A 165 2.94 -5.79 -10.58
C VAL A 165 1.81 -4.99 -9.98
N ASP A 166 1.50 -5.28 -8.72
CA ASP A 166 0.42 -4.71 -7.92
C ASP A 166 -0.99 -5.14 -8.39
N ALA A 167 -2.04 -4.72 -7.67
CA ALA A 167 -3.39 -5.26 -7.86
C ALA A 167 -4.00 -4.97 -9.24
N LEU A 168 -3.67 -3.83 -9.87
CA LEU A 168 -4.09 -3.49 -11.24
C LEU A 168 -3.01 -3.76 -12.30
N GLN A 169 -2.01 -4.58 -11.97
CA GLN A 169 -1.02 -5.12 -12.90
C GLN A 169 -0.33 -4.04 -13.74
N MET A 170 0.32 -3.07 -13.10
CA MET A 170 1.16 -2.09 -13.79
C MET A 170 2.25 -2.80 -14.61
N THR A 171 2.24 -2.64 -15.94
CA THR A 171 3.10 -3.37 -16.89
C THR A 171 3.77 -2.40 -17.84
N GLY A 172 5.02 -2.71 -18.22
CA GLY A 172 5.80 -2.03 -19.25
C GLY A 172 6.61 -0.83 -18.75
N ARG A 173 7.79 -0.65 -19.38
CA ARG A 173 8.77 0.41 -19.04
C ARG A 173 8.12 1.79 -18.92
N ALA A 174 7.26 2.15 -19.87
CA ALA A 174 6.65 3.49 -19.89
C ALA A 174 5.78 3.75 -18.65
N ASN A 175 5.03 2.74 -18.18
CA ASN A 175 4.22 2.87 -16.96
C ASN A 175 5.08 2.90 -15.70
N TYR A 176 6.16 2.11 -15.66
CA TYR A 176 7.11 2.15 -14.54
C TYR A 176 7.82 3.49 -14.47
N GLN A 177 8.26 4.06 -15.61
CA GLN A 177 8.88 5.38 -15.63
C GLN A 177 7.91 6.47 -15.17
N ALA A 178 6.68 6.46 -15.69
CA ALA A 178 5.66 7.41 -15.26
C ALA A 178 5.34 7.30 -13.76
N PHE A 179 5.39 6.09 -13.20
CA PHE A 179 5.22 5.89 -11.76
C PHE A 179 6.46 6.34 -10.97
N ALA A 180 7.68 6.05 -11.47
CA ALA A 180 8.93 6.54 -10.89
C ALA A 180 8.96 8.07 -10.76
N ASP A 181 8.59 8.75 -11.84
CA ASP A 181 8.52 10.21 -11.88
C ASP A 181 7.46 10.76 -10.90
N PHE A 182 6.32 10.09 -10.81
CA PHE A 182 5.23 10.48 -9.90
C PHE A 182 5.62 10.34 -8.42
N VAL A 183 6.32 9.25 -8.05
CA VAL A 183 6.74 9.03 -6.66
C VAL A 183 8.08 9.72 -6.32
N GLY A 184 8.81 10.19 -7.33
CA GLY A 184 10.14 10.81 -7.18
C GLY A 184 11.23 9.80 -6.83
N ASP A 185 11.11 8.53 -7.25
CA ASP A 185 12.07 7.46 -6.95
C ASP A 185 12.43 6.67 -8.21
N GLN A 186 13.60 6.96 -8.78
CA GLN A 186 14.06 6.30 -10.00
C GLN A 186 14.43 4.82 -9.79
N ARG A 187 14.55 4.32 -8.54
CA ARG A 187 14.75 2.89 -8.26
C ARG A 187 13.53 2.03 -8.65
N VAL A 188 12.39 2.62 -8.89
CA VAL A 188 11.24 1.95 -9.54
C VAL A 188 11.66 1.29 -10.85
N MET A 189 12.64 1.87 -11.56
CA MET A 189 13.18 1.33 -12.82
C MET A 189 14.10 0.09 -12.64
N GLU A 190 14.41 -0.29 -11.40
CA GLU A 190 15.01 -1.59 -11.10
C GLU A 190 14.07 -2.76 -11.43
N GLY A 191 12.75 -2.50 -11.42
CA GLY A 191 11.73 -3.41 -11.90
C GLY A 191 10.70 -3.82 -10.85
N TRP A 192 9.96 -4.88 -11.17
CA TRP A 192 8.79 -5.29 -10.43
C TRP A 192 9.08 -5.70 -8.97
N GLN A 193 10.27 -6.28 -8.67
CA GLN A 193 10.65 -6.66 -7.32
C GLN A 193 10.71 -5.43 -6.41
N TYR A 194 11.40 -4.39 -6.87
CA TYR A 194 11.51 -3.14 -6.12
C TYR A 194 10.14 -2.53 -5.86
N VAL A 195 9.27 -2.48 -6.88
CA VAL A 195 7.91 -1.94 -6.76
C VAL A 195 7.07 -2.76 -5.78
N ARG A 196 7.09 -4.11 -5.88
CA ARG A 196 6.37 -5.01 -4.98
C ARG A 196 6.75 -4.78 -3.51
N ASP A 197 8.05 -4.59 -3.25
CA ASP A 197 8.56 -4.52 -1.89
C ASP A 197 8.38 -3.13 -1.25
N ASN A 198 8.30 -2.07 -2.07
CA ASN A 198 8.29 -0.70 -1.58
C ASN A 198 6.97 0.07 -1.82
N TYR A 199 6.15 -0.32 -2.81
CA TYR A 199 5.04 0.49 -3.29
C TYR A 199 3.69 -0.24 -3.37
N LEU A 200 3.44 -1.17 -2.45
CA LEU A 200 2.19 -1.97 -2.41
C LEU A 200 0.94 -1.06 -2.48
N PHE A 201 0.03 -1.36 -3.40
CA PHE A 201 -1.19 -0.64 -3.79
C PHE A 201 -0.99 0.73 -4.44
N LEU A 202 0.19 1.35 -4.34
CA LEU A 202 0.40 2.67 -4.91
C LEU A 202 0.34 2.69 -6.46
N PRO A 203 0.89 1.71 -7.20
CA PRO A 203 0.71 1.64 -8.65
C PRO A 203 -0.75 1.57 -9.08
N SER A 204 -1.57 0.80 -8.35
CA SER A 204 -3.02 0.71 -8.60
C SER A 204 -3.74 2.02 -8.34
N GLY A 205 -3.42 2.70 -7.23
CA GLY A 205 -3.94 4.04 -6.94
C GLY A 205 -3.49 5.08 -7.98
N PHE A 206 -2.25 5.00 -8.44
CA PHE A 206 -1.73 5.88 -9.49
C PHE A 206 -2.47 5.68 -10.82
N TRP A 207 -2.70 4.43 -11.23
CA TRP A 207 -3.51 4.12 -12.40
C TRP A 207 -4.92 4.69 -12.25
N TRP A 208 -5.55 4.50 -11.10
CA TRP A 208 -6.89 5.00 -10.76
C TRP A 208 -6.97 6.53 -10.88
N TYR A 209 -5.99 7.23 -10.34
CA TYR A 209 -5.87 8.68 -10.40
C TYR A 209 -5.71 9.17 -11.85
N ARG A 210 -4.76 8.61 -12.61
CA ARG A 210 -4.51 9.00 -14.01
C ARG A 210 -5.74 8.81 -14.89
N ASN A 211 -6.52 7.78 -14.64
CA ASN A 211 -7.74 7.47 -15.39
C ASN A 211 -8.98 8.22 -14.89
N LYS A 212 -8.82 9.17 -13.95
CA LYS A 212 -9.89 10.02 -13.39
C LYS A 212 -11.07 9.20 -12.84
N MET A 213 -10.78 8.06 -12.18
CA MET A 213 -11.80 7.12 -11.73
C MET A 213 -12.70 7.72 -10.65
N ASN A 214 -12.14 8.52 -9.72
CA ASN A 214 -12.94 9.22 -8.72
C ASN A 214 -14.02 10.07 -9.37
N ALA A 215 -13.64 10.90 -10.34
CA ALA A 215 -14.59 11.77 -11.05
C ALA A 215 -15.64 10.99 -11.86
N LEU A 216 -15.31 9.78 -12.33
CA LEU A 216 -16.28 8.89 -12.98
C LEU A 216 -17.31 8.40 -11.96
N ILE A 217 -16.87 7.97 -10.79
CA ILE A 217 -17.72 7.44 -9.72
C ILE A 217 -18.58 8.52 -9.09
N ASP A 218 -18.05 9.72 -8.88
CA ASP A 218 -18.78 10.86 -8.32
C ASP A 218 -19.97 11.30 -9.19
N ARG A 219 -19.94 10.97 -10.49
CA ARG A 219 -21.08 11.16 -11.40
C ARG A 219 -22.09 9.99 -11.40
N GLY A 220 -21.98 9.09 -10.42
CA GLY A 220 -22.92 7.97 -10.27
C GLY A 220 -22.63 6.79 -11.21
N ALA A 221 -21.37 6.56 -11.59
CA ALA A 221 -21.03 5.45 -12.46
C ALA A 221 -21.40 4.09 -11.84
N THR A 222 -22.01 3.22 -12.63
CA THR A 222 -22.30 1.85 -12.27
C THR A 222 -21.04 0.96 -12.27
N VAL A 223 -21.09 -0.19 -11.63
CA VAL A 223 -19.99 -1.19 -11.69
C VAL A 223 -19.64 -1.53 -13.13
N LYS A 224 -20.63 -1.65 -14.02
CA LYS A 224 -20.42 -1.91 -15.45
C LYS A 224 -19.58 -0.82 -16.13
N GLN A 225 -19.84 0.45 -15.84
CA GLN A 225 -19.09 1.58 -16.42
C GLN A 225 -17.67 1.64 -15.85
N VAL A 226 -17.50 1.39 -14.54
CA VAL A 226 -16.18 1.31 -13.90
C VAL A 226 -15.38 0.13 -14.46
N THR A 227 -16.01 -1.05 -14.60
CA THR A 227 -15.39 -2.23 -15.22
C THR A 227 -14.90 -1.93 -16.64
N ARG A 228 -15.73 -1.31 -17.47
CA ARG A 228 -15.35 -0.96 -18.84
C ARG A 228 -14.11 -0.03 -18.87
N ARG A 229 -14.01 0.90 -17.92
CA ARG A 229 -12.84 1.79 -17.82
C ARG A 229 -11.58 1.04 -17.37
N VAL A 230 -11.70 0.08 -16.45
CA VAL A 230 -10.56 -0.70 -15.92
C VAL A 230 -10.06 -1.73 -16.94
N ASN A 231 -10.98 -2.48 -17.54
CA ASN A 231 -10.67 -3.65 -18.36
C ASN A 231 -10.72 -3.39 -19.89
N GLY A 232 -11.23 -2.24 -20.30
CA GLY A 232 -11.50 -1.96 -21.73
C GLY A 232 -12.77 -2.61 -22.27
N GLY A 233 -13.37 -3.55 -21.52
CA GLY A 233 -14.56 -4.33 -21.86
C GLY A 233 -15.35 -4.71 -20.64
N PHE A 234 -16.07 -5.85 -20.74
CA PHE A 234 -16.93 -6.37 -19.67
C PHE A 234 -16.51 -7.77 -19.20
N ASN A 235 -15.24 -8.13 -19.42
CA ASN A 235 -14.74 -9.42 -18.97
C ASN A 235 -14.92 -9.57 -17.45
N ALA A 236 -15.48 -10.71 -17.06
CA ALA A 236 -15.76 -11.06 -15.68
C ALA A 236 -16.59 -10.00 -14.91
N LEU A 237 -17.54 -9.34 -15.58
CA LEU A 237 -18.39 -8.32 -14.97
C LEU A 237 -19.15 -8.87 -13.74
N GLU A 238 -19.66 -10.08 -13.81
CA GLU A 238 -20.40 -10.70 -12.70
C GLU A 238 -19.52 -10.88 -11.45
N ASP A 239 -18.25 -11.26 -11.63
CA ASP A 239 -17.32 -11.38 -10.50
C ASP A 239 -17.02 -10.03 -9.85
N ARG A 240 -16.89 -8.96 -10.65
CA ARG A 240 -16.70 -7.60 -10.15
C ARG A 240 -17.95 -7.07 -9.44
N ILE A 241 -19.14 -7.41 -9.94
CA ILE A 241 -20.41 -7.10 -9.27
C ILE A 241 -20.45 -7.81 -7.92
N ARG A 242 -20.11 -9.09 -7.85
CA ARG A 242 -20.08 -9.87 -6.60
C ARG A 242 -19.14 -9.24 -5.55
N TYR A 243 -17.95 -8.78 -5.94
CA TYR A 243 -17.07 -8.05 -5.04
C TYR A 243 -17.64 -6.70 -4.61
N TYR A 244 -18.32 -6.01 -5.51
CA TYR A 244 -18.98 -4.75 -5.19
C TYR A 244 -20.15 -4.94 -4.22
N GLU A 245 -20.96 -5.98 -4.41
CA GLU A 245 -22.04 -6.34 -3.48
C GLU A 245 -21.53 -6.68 -2.08
N LYS A 246 -20.41 -7.40 -1.98
CA LYS A 246 -19.74 -7.59 -0.69
C LYS A 246 -19.33 -6.25 -0.06
N ALA A 247 -18.78 -5.33 -0.85
CA ALA A 247 -18.43 -4.01 -0.35
C ALA A 247 -19.66 -3.20 0.09
N LEU A 248 -20.81 -3.33 -0.61
CA LEU A 248 -22.07 -2.71 -0.18
C LEU A 248 -22.56 -3.20 1.18
N GLN A 249 -22.31 -4.47 1.51
CA GLN A 249 -22.76 -5.08 2.77
C GLN A 249 -21.94 -4.64 3.98
N VAL A 250 -20.68 -4.27 3.79
CA VAL A 250 -19.74 -4.07 4.90
C VAL A 250 -19.17 -2.64 5.01
N ILE A 251 -19.26 -1.83 3.97
CA ILE A 251 -18.81 -0.45 3.89
C ILE A 251 -19.99 0.46 3.60
#